data_6ceb881839f2b66ee96c84ec9f4bcd7e
#
_entry.id   6ceb881839f2b66ee96c84ec9f4bcd7e
#
_cell.length_a   1.000
_cell.length_b   1.000
_cell.length_c   1.000
_cell.angle_alpha   90.00
_cell.angle_beta   90.00
_cell.angle_gamma   90.00
#
_symmetry.space_group_name_H-M   'P 1'
#
loop_
_entity.id
_entity.type
_entity.pdbx_description
1 polymer ?
#
loop_
_entity_poly.entity_id
_entity_poly.type
_entity_poly.pdbx_seq_one_letter_code
_entity_poly.pdbx_strand_id
1 'polypeptide(L)'
;MYTTTMVQYSSVAAAYFLFSALFSNLAYAQGTDYELQEIRPSVYVVSSGGYNSMFLVTQEGVVVVDAPPAIGDKMFAAVSEVTDRPITHLIYSHAHKDHIGAANLFENVTIIAHNETARILNERNDPDRPIPDMNFTGEMNLQLGDQVLHLVYPGPYHQQGSTFVYLPEHRVLMAVDHAAPGGVPWKHLTVTPDVPAFVESIDHALALDFDVFVAGHGQTGTRQDILVQQEYVADLRENAMAALNEVNFTEATQGVNGSNAMTEAYFNALTKSCADKIDAKWQGTLEGVGVWTDEHCERMIISVRVD
;
A
#
# COMPACT_ATOMS: atom_id res chain seq x y z
N MET A 1 -4.37 63.93 49.12
CA MET A 1 -5.61 63.42 48.54
C MET A 1 -5.19 62.54 47.39
N TYR A 2 -5.15 61.24 47.58
CA TYR A 2 -4.84 60.25 46.53
C TYR A 2 -6.13 59.55 46.17
N THR A 3 -6.59 59.68 44.96
CA THR A 3 -7.76 58.97 44.41
C THR A 3 -7.28 57.70 43.74
N THR A 4 -7.68 56.57 44.30
CA THR A 4 -7.37 55.21 43.75
C THR A 4 -8.46 54.85 42.76
N THR A 5 -8.06 54.63 41.50
CA THR A 5 -8.95 54.15 40.43
C THR A 5 -8.92 52.61 40.41
N MET A 6 -10.05 51.99 40.70
CA MET A 6 -10.23 50.53 40.55
C MET A 6 -10.47 50.19 39.05
N VAL A 7 -9.63 49.27 38.56
CA VAL A 7 -9.81 48.63 37.25
C VAL A 7 -10.64 47.35 37.44
N GLN A 8 -11.82 47.35 36.83
CA GLN A 8 -12.67 46.17 36.76
C GLN A 8 -12.14 45.23 35.68
N TYR A 9 -11.83 43.98 36.05
CA TYR A 9 -11.59 42.89 35.11
C TYR A 9 -12.89 42.21 34.78
N SER A 10 -13.32 42.31 33.53
CA SER A 10 -14.42 41.53 32.98
C SER A 10 -13.94 40.13 32.60
N SER A 11 -14.51 39.14 33.26
CA SER A 11 -14.31 37.71 32.98
C SER A 11 -14.99 37.33 31.68
N VAL A 12 -14.18 36.94 30.67
CA VAL A 12 -14.64 36.28 29.45
C VAL A 12 -14.81 34.79 29.74
N ALA A 13 -16.03 34.33 29.78
CA ALA A 13 -16.34 32.90 29.89
C ALA A 13 -16.06 32.23 28.56
N ALA A 14 -15.05 31.36 28.53
CA ALA A 14 -14.76 30.47 27.40
C ALA A 14 -15.79 29.34 27.38
N ALA A 15 -16.63 29.32 26.36
CA ALA A 15 -17.56 28.21 26.09
C ALA A 15 -16.75 27.06 25.47
N TYR A 16 -16.52 26.00 26.23
CA TYR A 16 -16.02 24.72 25.72
C TYR A 16 -17.15 24.00 24.98
N PHE A 17 -17.08 23.96 23.66
CA PHE A 17 -17.85 23.03 22.85
C PHE A 17 -17.30 21.62 23.05
N LEU A 18 -18.05 20.81 23.80
CA LEU A 18 -17.84 19.35 23.84
C LEU A 18 -18.25 18.75 22.50
N PHE A 19 -17.27 18.46 21.67
CA PHE A 19 -17.47 17.57 20.52
C PHE A 19 -17.54 16.14 21.07
N SER A 20 -18.74 15.61 21.22
CA SER A 20 -18.96 14.18 21.51
C SER A 20 -18.57 13.40 20.25
N ALA A 21 -17.34 12.91 20.18
CA ALA A 21 -16.95 11.88 19.24
C ALA A 21 -17.75 10.62 19.59
N LEU A 22 -18.67 10.24 18.73
CA LEU A 22 -19.29 8.92 18.71
C LEU A 22 -18.19 7.91 18.35
N PHE A 23 -17.51 7.41 19.36
CA PHE A 23 -16.73 6.19 19.24
C PHE A 23 -17.72 5.05 19.03
N SER A 24 -17.83 4.57 17.80
CA SER A 24 -18.46 3.29 17.50
C SER A 24 -17.75 2.24 18.34
N ASN A 25 -18.50 1.52 19.16
CA ASN A 25 -17.99 0.40 19.94
C ASN A 25 -17.38 -0.62 19.00
N LEU A 26 -16.04 -0.66 18.92
CA LEU A 26 -15.29 -1.80 18.43
C LEU A 26 -15.56 -2.93 19.43
N ALA A 27 -16.42 -3.86 19.06
CA ALA A 27 -16.56 -5.11 19.77
C ALA A 27 -15.29 -5.92 19.49
N TYR A 28 -14.32 -5.84 20.38
CA TYR A 28 -13.22 -6.80 20.41
C TYR A 28 -13.78 -8.16 20.75
N ALA A 29 -13.87 -9.05 19.77
CA ALA A 29 -14.08 -10.47 20.03
C ALA A 29 -12.86 -10.98 20.80
N GLN A 30 -13.04 -11.31 22.10
CA GLN A 30 -11.99 -11.88 22.93
C GLN A 30 -11.65 -13.27 22.41
N GLY A 31 -10.47 -13.45 21.80
CA GLY A 31 -9.86 -14.74 21.54
C GLY A 31 -9.59 -15.11 20.09
N THR A 32 -9.75 -14.21 19.13
CA THR A 32 -9.38 -14.47 17.73
C THR A 32 -7.97 -13.95 17.44
N ASP A 33 -7.14 -14.76 16.77
CA ASP A 33 -5.80 -14.35 16.31
C ASP A 33 -5.85 -13.41 15.09
N TYR A 34 -6.96 -12.70 14.87
CA TYR A 34 -7.17 -11.74 13.79
C TYR A 34 -8.06 -10.57 14.23
N GLU A 35 -7.95 -9.49 13.52
CA GLU A 35 -8.83 -8.32 13.62
C GLU A 35 -9.79 -8.32 12.41
N LEU A 36 -11.08 -8.11 12.66
CA LEU A 36 -12.12 -7.94 11.65
C LEU A 36 -12.69 -6.52 11.75
N GLN A 37 -12.56 -5.76 10.66
CA GLN A 37 -13.04 -4.38 10.58
C GLN A 37 -14.01 -4.20 9.41
N GLU A 38 -15.23 -3.72 9.68
CA GLU A 38 -16.12 -3.21 8.64
C GLU A 38 -15.68 -1.78 8.27
N ILE A 39 -15.13 -1.60 7.05
CA ILE A 39 -14.63 -0.31 6.56
C ILE A 39 -15.68 0.47 5.76
N ARG A 40 -16.65 -0.23 5.19
CA ARG A 40 -17.85 0.28 4.51
C ARG A 40 -18.96 -0.76 4.64
N PRO A 41 -20.24 -0.41 4.47
CA PRO A 41 -21.31 -1.41 4.48
C PRO A 41 -20.98 -2.59 3.54
N SER A 42 -20.99 -3.79 4.09
CA SER A 42 -20.66 -5.04 3.40
C SER A 42 -19.18 -5.22 2.94
N VAL A 43 -18.29 -4.28 3.27
CA VAL A 43 -16.84 -4.36 2.93
C VAL A 43 -16.05 -4.47 4.23
N TYR A 44 -15.26 -5.52 4.33
CA TYR A 44 -14.52 -5.89 5.55
C TYR A 44 -13.05 -6.09 5.25
N VAL A 45 -12.20 -5.75 6.21
CA VAL A 45 -10.77 -6.09 6.23
C VAL A 45 -10.51 -7.08 7.37
N VAL A 46 -9.81 -8.14 7.04
CA VAL A 46 -9.26 -9.12 8.01
C VAL A 46 -7.76 -8.89 8.10
N SER A 47 -7.27 -8.63 9.32
CA SER A 47 -5.85 -8.39 9.58
C SER A 47 -5.29 -9.45 10.52
N SER A 48 -4.15 -10.06 10.19
CA SER A 48 -3.42 -10.99 11.05
C SER A 48 -1.94 -11.04 10.66
N GLY A 49 -1.05 -11.06 11.66
CA GLY A 49 0.38 -11.17 11.42
C GLY A 49 1.00 -10.06 10.58
N GLY A 50 0.36 -8.87 10.56
CA GLY A 50 0.80 -7.73 9.76
C GLY A 50 0.31 -7.74 8.29
N TYR A 51 -0.51 -8.72 7.90
CA TYR A 51 -1.13 -8.83 6.57
C TYR A 51 -2.60 -8.46 6.61
N ASN A 52 -3.09 -7.94 5.49
CA ASN A 52 -4.50 -7.63 5.28
C ASN A 52 -5.05 -8.41 4.09
N SER A 53 -6.29 -8.82 4.23
CA SER A 53 -7.14 -9.33 3.16
C SER A 53 -8.49 -8.64 3.27
N MET A 54 -9.14 -8.37 2.15
CA MET A 54 -10.43 -7.71 2.12
C MET A 54 -11.51 -8.68 1.63
N PHE A 55 -12.73 -8.58 2.17
CA PHE A 55 -13.86 -9.27 1.56
C PHE A 55 -15.09 -8.37 1.42
N LEU A 56 -15.87 -8.66 0.39
CA LEU A 56 -17.14 -8.01 0.07
C LEU A 56 -18.28 -9.04 0.14
N VAL A 57 -19.31 -8.74 0.91
CA VAL A 57 -20.55 -9.51 0.94
C VAL A 57 -21.49 -9.00 -0.13
N THR A 58 -21.86 -9.86 -1.08
CA THR A 58 -22.78 -9.55 -2.19
C THR A 58 -24.07 -10.38 -2.10
N GLN A 59 -25.04 -10.12 -2.96
CA GLN A 59 -26.24 -10.94 -3.05
C GLN A 59 -25.95 -12.37 -3.55
N GLU A 60 -24.86 -12.58 -4.29
CA GLU A 60 -24.48 -13.85 -4.91
C GLU A 60 -23.45 -14.65 -4.10
N GLY A 61 -22.97 -14.10 -2.98
CA GLY A 61 -21.95 -14.71 -2.13
C GLY A 61 -20.91 -13.72 -1.65
N VAL A 62 -19.77 -14.23 -1.19
CA VAL A 62 -18.65 -13.43 -0.69
C VAL A 62 -17.50 -13.47 -1.68
N VAL A 63 -16.94 -12.31 -1.96
CA VAL A 63 -15.70 -12.13 -2.73
C VAL A 63 -14.57 -11.84 -1.77
N VAL A 64 -13.50 -12.60 -1.82
CA VAL A 64 -12.29 -12.38 -1.03
C VAL A 64 -11.17 -11.88 -1.94
N VAL A 65 -10.37 -10.93 -1.46
CA VAL A 65 -9.15 -10.44 -2.12
C VAL A 65 -7.95 -10.89 -1.31
N ASP A 66 -7.13 -11.72 -1.92
CA ASP A 66 -5.96 -12.39 -1.37
C ASP A 66 -6.25 -13.39 -0.24
N ALA A 67 -5.31 -14.31 -0.06
CA ALA A 67 -5.31 -15.36 0.95
C ALA A 67 -3.91 -15.50 1.58
N PRO A 68 -3.46 -14.50 2.37
CA PRO A 68 -2.17 -14.55 3.05
C PRO A 68 -2.10 -15.75 4.00
N PRO A 69 -0.97 -16.48 4.08
CA PRO A 69 -0.81 -17.60 5.03
C PRO A 69 -1.04 -17.20 6.50
N ALA A 70 -0.73 -15.95 6.85
CA ALA A 70 -0.97 -15.41 8.19
C ALA A 70 -2.47 -15.29 8.54
N ILE A 71 -3.33 -15.16 7.52
CA ILE A 71 -4.80 -15.13 7.66
C ILE A 71 -5.35 -16.54 7.48
N GLY A 72 -5.04 -17.21 6.36
CA GLY A 72 -5.38 -18.60 6.14
C GLY A 72 -6.86 -18.94 6.40
N ASP A 73 -7.09 -19.92 7.27
CA ASP A 73 -8.42 -20.38 7.68
C ASP A 73 -9.21 -19.39 8.54
N LYS A 74 -8.55 -18.37 9.10
CA LYS A 74 -9.19 -17.28 9.85
C LYS A 74 -10.16 -16.48 8.97
N MET A 75 -9.92 -16.43 7.66
CA MET A 75 -10.84 -15.79 6.71
C MET A 75 -12.23 -16.43 6.75
N PHE A 76 -12.32 -17.76 6.83
CA PHE A 76 -13.62 -18.46 6.92
C PHE A 76 -14.35 -18.13 8.22
N ALA A 77 -13.61 -18.05 9.33
CA ALA A 77 -14.17 -17.63 10.62
C ALA A 77 -14.70 -16.18 10.54
N ALA A 78 -13.89 -15.24 10.03
CA ALA A 78 -14.26 -13.85 9.88
C ALA A 78 -15.50 -13.66 8.98
N VAL A 79 -15.59 -14.37 7.86
CA VAL A 79 -16.78 -14.35 6.99
C VAL A 79 -18.01 -14.87 7.73
N SER A 80 -17.86 -15.97 8.49
CA SER A 80 -18.97 -16.57 9.25
C SER A 80 -19.51 -15.70 10.39
N GLU A 81 -18.70 -14.77 10.93
CA GLU A 81 -19.18 -13.77 11.91
C GLU A 81 -20.14 -12.76 11.29
N VAL A 82 -20.07 -12.57 9.97
CA VAL A 82 -20.78 -11.51 9.24
C VAL A 82 -21.97 -12.06 8.46
N THR A 83 -21.82 -13.25 7.83
CA THR A 83 -22.84 -13.78 6.93
C THR A 83 -22.77 -15.31 6.82
N ASP A 84 -23.93 -15.93 6.52
CA ASP A 84 -24.01 -17.35 6.17
C ASP A 84 -23.80 -17.61 4.66
N ARG A 85 -23.50 -16.57 3.87
CA ARG A 85 -23.30 -16.73 2.42
C ARG A 85 -21.96 -17.41 2.14
N PRO A 86 -21.90 -18.29 1.12
CA PRO A 86 -20.65 -18.95 0.77
C PRO A 86 -19.64 -17.96 0.15
N ILE A 87 -18.36 -18.22 0.32
CA ILE A 87 -17.31 -17.58 -0.48
C ILE A 87 -17.40 -18.18 -1.89
N THR A 88 -17.55 -17.32 -2.89
CA THR A 88 -17.74 -17.72 -4.29
C THR A 88 -16.59 -17.32 -5.20
N HIS A 89 -15.86 -16.27 -4.83
CA HIS A 89 -14.75 -15.75 -5.61
C HIS A 89 -13.55 -15.43 -4.73
N LEU A 90 -12.36 -15.67 -5.30
CA LEU A 90 -11.08 -15.27 -4.74
C LEU A 90 -10.31 -14.49 -5.80
N ILE A 91 -9.98 -13.23 -5.51
CA ILE A 91 -9.22 -12.37 -6.40
C ILE A 91 -7.78 -12.33 -5.91
N TYR A 92 -6.80 -12.57 -6.78
CA TYR A 92 -5.40 -12.38 -6.47
C TYR A 92 -4.96 -10.97 -6.85
N SER A 93 -4.35 -10.27 -5.91
CA SER A 93 -3.69 -9.00 -6.19
C SER A 93 -2.45 -9.21 -7.06
N HIS A 94 -1.63 -10.22 -6.74
CA HIS A 94 -0.42 -10.60 -7.47
C HIS A 94 0.03 -12.02 -7.08
N ALA A 95 1.17 -12.51 -7.60
CA ALA A 95 1.59 -13.91 -7.44
C ALA A 95 2.49 -14.18 -6.22
N HIS A 96 2.74 -13.24 -5.32
CA HIS A 96 3.61 -13.48 -4.17
C HIS A 96 2.96 -14.43 -3.15
N LYS A 97 3.81 -15.29 -2.56
CA LYS A 97 3.35 -16.36 -1.68
C LYS A 97 2.80 -15.84 -0.35
N ASP A 98 3.33 -14.76 0.14
CA ASP A 98 2.89 -14.13 1.39
C ASP A 98 1.49 -13.50 1.28
N HIS A 99 0.99 -13.23 0.05
CA HIS A 99 -0.35 -12.72 -0.19
C HIS A 99 -1.37 -13.77 -0.62
N ILE A 100 -0.94 -14.82 -1.33
CA ILE A 100 -1.88 -15.83 -1.83
C ILE A 100 -1.48 -17.27 -1.49
N GLY A 101 -0.53 -17.46 -0.55
CA GLY A 101 0.01 -18.78 -0.22
C GLY A 101 -0.91 -19.67 0.60
N ALA A 102 -2.12 -19.23 0.95
CA ALA A 102 -3.17 -20.05 1.55
C ALA A 102 -4.40 -20.18 0.64
N ALA A 103 -4.26 -19.86 -0.65
CA ALA A 103 -5.36 -19.91 -1.61
C ALA A 103 -5.89 -21.34 -1.84
N ASN A 104 -5.07 -22.36 -1.66
CA ASN A 104 -5.47 -23.76 -1.73
C ASN A 104 -6.51 -24.18 -0.67
N LEU A 105 -6.74 -23.37 0.37
CA LEU A 105 -7.78 -23.60 1.36
C LEU A 105 -9.19 -23.25 0.84
N PHE A 106 -9.28 -22.47 -0.25
CA PHE A 106 -10.55 -22.00 -0.82
C PHE A 106 -11.06 -23.00 -1.87
N GLU A 107 -11.91 -23.90 -1.42
CA GLU A 107 -12.53 -24.89 -2.31
C GLU A 107 -13.81 -24.36 -2.97
N ASN A 108 -14.07 -24.77 -4.21
CA ASN A 108 -15.29 -24.42 -4.98
C ASN A 108 -15.49 -22.91 -5.18
N VAL A 109 -14.42 -22.13 -5.26
CA VAL A 109 -14.43 -20.70 -5.59
C VAL A 109 -13.93 -20.50 -7.01
N THR A 110 -14.35 -19.41 -7.65
CA THR A 110 -13.75 -18.94 -8.91
C THR A 110 -12.57 -18.05 -8.58
N ILE A 111 -11.38 -18.45 -8.97
CA ILE A 111 -10.15 -17.67 -8.78
C ILE A 111 -9.93 -16.75 -9.97
N ILE A 112 -9.74 -15.44 -9.70
CA ILE A 112 -9.57 -14.40 -10.73
C ILE A 112 -8.23 -13.69 -10.52
N ALA A 113 -7.45 -13.50 -11.59
CA ALA A 113 -6.20 -12.74 -11.55
C ALA A 113 -5.87 -12.12 -12.92
N HIS A 114 -4.87 -11.23 -12.91
CA HIS A 114 -4.29 -10.74 -14.16
C HIS A 114 -3.52 -11.85 -14.91
N ASN A 115 -3.47 -11.78 -16.25
CA ASN A 115 -2.79 -12.75 -17.11
C ASN A 115 -1.34 -13.03 -16.69
N GLU A 116 -0.59 -11.98 -16.30
CA GLU A 116 0.80 -12.15 -15.87
C GLU A 116 0.90 -12.92 -14.54
N THR A 117 -0.02 -12.69 -13.61
CA THR A 117 -0.14 -13.48 -12.38
C THR A 117 -0.39 -14.94 -12.71
N ALA A 118 -1.35 -15.22 -13.60
CA ALA A 118 -1.65 -16.59 -14.05
C ALA A 118 -0.42 -17.25 -14.72
N ARG A 119 0.31 -16.52 -15.57
CA ARG A 119 1.54 -17.01 -16.20
C ARG A 119 2.61 -17.38 -15.15
N ILE A 120 2.86 -16.50 -14.19
CA ILE A 120 3.84 -16.73 -13.12
C ILE A 120 3.46 -17.97 -12.30
N LEU A 121 2.20 -18.12 -11.93
CA LEU A 121 1.72 -19.26 -11.15
C LEU A 121 1.84 -20.58 -11.92
N ASN A 122 1.49 -20.57 -13.22
CA ASN A 122 1.66 -21.71 -14.08
C ASN A 122 3.13 -22.16 -14.22
N GLU A 123 4.06 -21.19 -14.32
CA GLU A 123 5.50 -21.49 -14.39
C GLU A 123 6.05 -22.04 -13.06
N ARG A 124 5.55 -21.54 -11.93
CA ARG A 124 6.01 -21.95 -10.59
C ARG A 124 5.40 -23.25 -10.11
N ASN A 125 4.18 -23.56 -10.56
CA ASN A 125 3.42 -24.78 -10.20
C ASN A 125 3.43 -25.09 -8.70
N ASP A 126 3.12 -24.07 -7.89
CA ASP A 126 3.07 -24.17 -6.43
C ASP A 126 1.66 -24.64 -6.00
N PRO A 127 1.50 -25.80 -5.34
CA PRO A 127 0.18 -26.31 -4.95
C PRO A 127 -0.57 -25.43 -3.96
N ASP A 128 0.12 -24.56 -3.22
CA ASP A 128 -0.50 -23.64 -2.27
C ASP A 128 -1.15 -22.44 -2.97
N ARG A 129 -0.80 -22.21 -4.24
CA ARG A 129 -1.26 -21.09 -5.06
C ARG A 129 -1.88 -21.59 -6.37
N PRO A 130 -3.12 -22.05 -6.36
CA PRO A 130 -3.82 -22.54 -7.53
C PRO A 130 -3.80 -21.54 -8.71
N ILE A 131 -3.74 -22.08 -9.92
CA ILE A 131 -3.80 -21.27 -11.14
C ILE A 131 -5.21 -20.67 -11.24
N PRO A 132 -5.38 -19.38 -11.59
CA PRO A 132 -6.69 -18.76 -11.75
C PRO A 132 -7.57 -19.43 -12.79
N ASP A 133 -8.87 -19.54 -12.48
CA ASP A 133 -9.91 -20.05 -13.40
C ASP A 133 -10.25 -19.01 -14.47
N MET A 134 -10.22 -17.73 -14.08
CA MET A 134 -10.45 -16.59 -14.97
C MET A 134 -9.27 -15.64 -14.91
N ASN A 135 -8.90 -15.10 -16.06
CA ASN A 135 -7.87 -14.07 -16.09
C ASN A 135 -8.26 -12.92 -17.04
N PHE A 136 -7.63 -11.76 -16.83
CA PHE A 136 -7.91 -10.56 -17.59
C PHE A 136 -6.61 -9.86 -18.02
N THR A 137 -6.72 -8.92 -18.93
CA THR A 137 -5.63 -8.05 -19.40
C THR A 137 -6.08 -6.61 -19.30
N GLY A 138 -5.24 -5.74 -18.74
CA GLY A 138 -5.58 -4.33 -18.53
C GLY A 138 -6.60 -4.16 -17.41
N GLU A 139 -7.88 -4.08 -17.75
CA GLU A 139 -8.97 -3.84 -16.81
C GLU A 139 -10.10 -4.86 -16.96
N MET A 140 -10.80 -5.11 -15.85
CA MET A 140 -11.98 -5.97 -15.83
C MET A 140 -13.01 -5.44 -14.84
N ASN A 141 -14.29 -5.37 -15.25
CA ASN A 141 -15.41 -5.17 -14.35
C ASN A 141 -16.03 -6.53 -14.00
N LEU A 142 -16.02 -6.86 -12.71
CA LEU A 142 -16.68 -8.05 -12.18
C LEU A 142 -17.99 -7.62 -11.52
N GLN A 143 -19.12 -8.00 -12.16
CA GLN A 143 -20.46 -7.73 -11.65
C GLN A 143 -20.94 -8.94 -10.85
N LEU A 144 -21.31 -8.74 -9.58
CA LEU A 144 -21.84 -9.78 -8.69
C LEU A 144 -23.10 -9.25 -7.98
N GLY A 145 -24.24 -9.59 -8.54
CA GLY A 145 -25.52 -9.02 -8.12
C GLY A 145 -25.57 -7.51 -8.35
N ASP A 146 -25.76 -6.76 -7.29
CA ASP A 146 -25.77 -5.29 -7.28
C ASP A 146 -24.40 -4.65 -7.11
N GLN A 147 -23.34 -5.44 -6.91
CA GLN A 147 -21.99 -4.96 -6.64
C GLN A 147 -21.09 -5.04 -7.85
N VAL A 148 -20.25 -4.02 -8.04
CA VAL A 148 -19.21 -3.98 -9.09
C VAL A 148 -17.84 -3.87 -8.44
N LEU A 149 -16.93 -4.77 -8.82
CA LEU A 149 -15.50 -4.64 -8.55
C LEU A 149 -14.80 -4.29 -9.86
N HIS A 150 -14.01 -3.23 -9.83
CA HIS A 150 -13.18 -2.83 -10.96
C HIS A 150 -11.74 -3.27 -10.68
N LEU A 151 -11.25 -4.23 -11.47
CA LEU A 151 -9.89 -4.76 -11.41
C LEU A 151 -9.06 -4.02 -12.44
N VAL A 152 -7.95 -3.39 -12.01
CA VAL A 152 -7.11 -2.56 -12.86
C VAL A 152 -5.66 -3.02 -12.77
N TYR A 153 -5.01 -3.24 -13.91
CA TYR A 153 -3.56 -3.43 -13.99
C TYR A 153 -2.87 -2.12 -14.34
N PRO A 154 -2.28 -1.41 -13.36
CA PRO A 154 -1.65 -0.11 -13.60
C PRO A 154 -0.20 -0.20 -14.10
N GLY A 155 0.27 -1.41 -14.45
CA GLY A 155 1.66 -1.70 -14.75
C GLY A 155 2.37 -2.50 -13.64
N PRO A 156 3.62 -2.91 -13.85
CA PRO A 156 4.37 -3.77 -12.92
C PRO A 156 4.96 -2.96 -11.74
N TYR A 157 4.14 -2.27 -10.98
CA TYR A 157 4.59 -1.39 -9.90
C TYR A 157 5.30 -2.13 -8.75
N HIS A 158 4.95 -3.40 -8.52
CA HIS A 158 5.54 -4.27 -7.50
C HIS A 158 5.93 -5.63 -8.10
N GLN A 159 5.02 -6.23 -8.86
CA GLN A 159 5.24 -7.45 -9.64
C GLN A 159 4.47 -7.34 -10.96
N GLN A 160 4.88 -8.07 -11.98
CA GLN A 160 4.07 -8.24 -13.17
C GLN A 160 2.74 -8.90 -12.80
N GLY A 161 1.63 -8.27 -13.20
CA GLY A 161 0.28 -8.70 -12.85
C GLY A 161 -0.28 -8.11 -11.56
N SER A 162 0.45 -7.22 -10.87
CA SER A 162 -0.07 -6.51 -9.69
C SER A 162 -1.32 -5.71 -10.02
N THR A 163 -2.41 -6.02 -9.34
CA THR A 163 -3.77 -5.56 -9.65
C THR A 163 -4.32 -4.68 -8.55
N PHE A 164 -4.89 -3.54 -8.89
CA PHE A 164 -5.75 -2.75 -8.03
C PHE A 164 -7.16 -3.35 -8.02
N VAL A 165 -7.74 -3.50 -6.85
CA VAL A 165 -9.14 -3.89 -6.66
C VAL A 165 -9.90 -2.68 -6.14
N TYR A 166 -10.70 -2.08 -7.02
CA TYR A 166 -11.47 -0.87 -6.71
C TYR A 166 -12.95 -1.18 -6.64
N LEU A 167 -13.59 -0.72 -5.55
CA LEU A 167 -15.02 -0.81 -5.30
C LEU A 167 -15.64 0.59 -5.46
N PRO A 168 -16.13 0.96 -6.65
CA PRO A 168 -16.56 2.33 -6.93
C PRO A 168 -17.71 2.81 -6.06
N GLU A 169 -18.71 1.96 -5.79
CA GLU A 169 -19.87 2.32 -4.97
C GLU A 169 -19.51 2.55 -3.50
N HIS A 170 -18.46 1.89 -3.03
CA HIS A 170 -17.95 1.99 -1.66
C HIS A 170 -16.82 3.02 -1.52
N ARG A 171 -16.26 3.50 -2.64
CA ARG A 171 -15.08 4.38 -2.68
C ARG A 171 -13.91 3.78 -1.91
N VAL A 172 -13.66 2.46 -2.12
CA VAL A 172 -12.58 1.70 -1.51
C VAL A 172 -11.61 1.23 -2.59
N LEU A 173 -10.33 1.49 -2.39
CA LEU A 173 -9.25 0.95 -3.21
C LEU A 173 -8.39 0.01 -2.36
N MET A 174 -8.26 -1.24 -2.76
CA MET A 174 -7.22 -2.14 -2.28
C MET A 174 -6.11 -2.23 -3.31
N ALA A 175 -4.91 -1.79 -2.95
CA ALA A 175 -3.71 -1.90 -3.76
C ALA A 175 -2.58 -2.47 -2.90
N VAL A 176 -2.40 -3.78 -3.04
CA VAL A 176 -1.46 -4.56 -2.24
C VAL A 176 -0.03 -4.21 -2.64
N ASP A 177 0.83 -3.97 -1.65
CA ASP A 177 2.25 -3.63 -1.81
C ASP A 177 2.52 -2.40 -2.69
N HIS A 178 1.55 -1.48 -2.72
CA HIS A 178 1.66 -0.22 -3.45
C HIS A 178 2.12 0.93 -2.54
N ALA A 179 1.53 1.04 -1.36
CA ALA A 179 1.78 2.10 -0.40
C ALA A 179 1.71 1.59 1.05
N ALA A 180 2.41 2.29 1.94
CA ALA A 180 2.38 2.05 3.38
C ALA A 180 1.77 3.28 4.07
N PRO A 181 0.50 3.25 4.52
CA PRO A 181 -0.12 4.37 5.22
C PRO A 181 0.69 4.83 6.43
N GLY A 182 1.06 6.12 6.47
CA GLY A 182 1.93 6.68 7.51
C GLY A 182 3.43 6.41 7.35
N GLY A 183 3.83 5.66 6.32
CA GLY A 183 5.22 5.29 6.05
C GLY A 183 5.65 5.55 4.60
N VAL A 184 6.93 5.31 4.33
CA VAL A 184 7.47 5.28 2.97
C VAL A 184 7.25 3.89 2.35
N PRO A 185 7.29 3.75 1.01
CA PRO A 185 7.28 2.44 0.37
C PRO A 185 8.29 1.50 1.00
N TRP A 186 7.92 0.24 1.15
CA TRP A 186 8.85 -0.74 1.67
C TRP A 186 10.09 -0.85 0.77
N LYS A 187 11.16 -1.32 1.31
CA LYS A 187 12.47 -1.61 0.71
C LYS A 187 12.52 -1.56 -0.83
N HIS A 188 13.49 -0.83 -1.40
CA HIS A 188 13.70 -0.69 -2.85
C HIS A 188 12.44 -0.24 -3.65
N LEU A 189 11.63 0.69 -3.07
CA LEU A 189 10.36 1.14 -3.65
C LEU A 189 9.40 -0.04 -3.88
N THR A 190 9.07 -0.78 -2.80
CA THR A 190 8.27 -2.01 -2.81
C THR A 190 8.86 -3.14 -3.66
N VAL A 191 10.20 -3.24 -3.72
CA VAL A 191 10.95 -4.17 -4.60
C VAL A 191 10.49 -4.14 -6.06
N THR A 192 10.08 -2.96 -6.54
CA THR A 192 9.57 -2.82 -7.92
C THR A 192 10.60 -3.30 -8.94
N PRO A 193 10.20 -4.05 -9.97
CA PRO A 193 11.05 -4.37 -11.10
C PRO A 193 11.24 -3.17 -12.06
N ASP A 194 10.34 -2.18 -11.99
CA ASP A 194 10.22 -1.07 -12.94
C ASP A 194 9.85 0.21 -12.19
N VAL A 195 10.86 1.09 -11.97
CA VAL A 195 10.65 2.33 -11.21
C VAL A 195 9.73 3.32 -11.94
N PRO A 196 9.84 3.53 -13.27
CA PRO A 196 8.86 4.32 -14.01
C PRO A 196 7.43 3.83 -13.82
N ALA A 197 7.17 2.53 -13.96
CA ALA A 197 5.84 1.96 -13.77
C ALA A 197 5.34 2.12 -12.32
N PHE A 198 6.22 2.01 -11.32
CA PHE A 198 5.87 2.31 -9.93
C PHE A 198 5.44 3.77 -9.76
N VAL A 199 6.18 4.72 -10.33
CA VAL A 199 5.83 6.15 -10.27
C VAL A 199 4.49 6.42 -10.96
N GLU A 200 4.28 5.90 -12.16
CA GLU A 200 3.03 6.06 -12.92
C GLU A 200 1.83 5.41 -12.21
N SER A 201 2.04 4.30 -11.50
CA SER A 201 0.95 3.62 -10.77
C SER A 201 0.34 4.47 -9.66
N ILE A 202 1.09 5.43 -9.10
CA ILE A 202 0.57 6.39 -8.12
C ILE A 202 -0.49 7.29 -8.75
N ASP A 203 -0.24 7.78 -9.96
CA ASP A 203 -1.20 8.60 -10.71
C ASP A 203 -2.43 7.76 -11.12
N HIS A 204 -2.23 6.48 -11.49
CA HIS A 204 -3.34 5.56 -11.76
C HIS A 204 -4.22 5.34 -10.52
N ALA A 205 -3.62 5.18 -9.34
CA ALA A 205 -4.38 5.08 -8.08
C ALA A 205 -5.15 6.38 -7.81
N LEU A 206 -4.52 7.54 -7.97
CA LEU A 206 -5.12 8.86 -7.75
C LEU A 206 -6.18 9.23 -8.80
N ALA A 207 -6.22 8.58 -9.95
CA ALA A 207 -7.30 8.76 -10.93
C ALA A 207 -8.62 8.09 -10.50
N LEU A 208 -8.57 7.12 -9.59
CA LEU A 208 -9.74 6.48 -8.99
C LEU A 208 -10.32 7.36 -7.88
N ASP A 209 -11.65 7.36 -7.74
CA ASP A 209 -12.37 8.16 -6.73
C ASP A 209 -12.60 7.33 -5.46
N PHE A 210 -11.60 7.24 -4.59
CA PHE A 210 -11.67 6.51 -3.33
C PHE A 210 -11.40 7.40 -2.12
N ASP A 211 -11.95 7.01 -0.97
CA ASP A 211 -11.68 7.60 0.34
C ASP A 211 -10.86 6.67 1.23
N VAL A 212 -11.13 5.36 1.15
CA VAL A 212 -10.44 4.33 1.94
C VAL A 212 -9.44 3.60 1.06
N PHE A 213 -8.24 3.47 1.59
CA PHE A 213 -7.14 2.71 1.00
C PHE A 213 -6.84 1.50 1.86
N VAL A 214 -6.86 0.30 1.26
CA VAL A 214 -6.48 -0.96 1.93
C VAL A 214 -5.12 -1.39 1.39
N ALA A 215 -4.10 -1.31 2.24
CA ALA A 215 -2.77 -1.82 1.94
C ALA A 215 -2.70 -3.35 2.18
N GLY A 216 -1.75 -4.04 1.56
CA GLY A 216 -1.46 -5.45 1.84
C GLY A 216 -0.91 -5.70 3.24
N HIS A 217 -0.27 -4.68 3.82
CA HIS A 217 0.38 -4.72 5.12
C HIS A 217 0.02 -3.53 6.00
N GLY A 218 0.03 -3.74 7.32
CA GLY A 218 -0.15 -2.68 8.30
C GLY A 218 -1.58 -2.16 8.39
N GLN A 219 -1.73 -0.86 8.60
CA GLN A 219 -3.05 -0.24 8.78
C GLN A 219 -3.72 0.12 7.46
N THR A 220 -5.05 0.24 7.49
CA THR A 220 -5.81 0.88 6.41
C THR A 220 -5.50 2.38 6.39
N GLY A 221 -5.52 2.97 5.21
CA GLY A 221 -5.24 4.38 4.98
C GLY A 221 -6.37 5.08 4.24
N THR A 222 -6.00 6.20 3.66
CA THR A 222 -6.88 7.10 2.92
C THR A 222 -6.21 7.54 1.62
N ARG A 223 -6.97 8.24 0.79
CA ARG A 223 -6.41 8.92 -0.39
C ARG A 223 -5.24 9.87 -0.04
N GLN A 224 -5.25 10.46 1.17
CA GLN A 224 -4.18 11.36 1.60
C GLN A 224 -2.84 10.64 1.72
N ASP A 225 -2.82 9.36 2.11
CA ASP A 225 -1.59 8.57 2.21
C ASP A 225 -0.96 8.38 0.81
N ILE A 226 -1.77 8.20 -0.23
CA ILE A 226 -1.28 8.10 -1.62
C ILE A 226 -0.76 9.46 -2.12
N LEU A 227 -1.39 10.58 -1.75
CA LEU A 227 -0.88 11.93 -2.07
C LEU A 227 0.47 12.21 -1.37
N VAL A 228 0.62 11.77 -0.11
CA VAL A 228 1.90 11.90 0.61
C VAL A 228 2.98 11.03 -0.05
N GLN A 229 2.64 9.80 -0.46
CA GLN A 229 3.57 8.96 -1.23
C GLN A 229 3.98 9.61 -2.55
N GLN A 230 3.03 10.23 -3.28
CA GLN A 230 3.33 10.96 -4.51
C GLN A 230 4.35 12.07 -4.25
N GLU A 231 4.15 12.88 -3.20
CA GLU A 231 5.10 13.93 -2.82
C GLU A 231 6.48 13.36 -2.45
N TYR A 232 6.53 12.30 -1.63
CA TYR A 232 7.78 11.64 -1.26
C TYR A 232 8.55 11.13 -2.49
N VAL A 233 7.87 10.48 -3.41
CA VAL A 233 8.48 9.93 -4.64
C VAL A 233 8.91 11.04 -5.60
N ALA A 234 8.18 12.15 -5.68
CA ALA A 234 8.59 13.33 -6.43
C ALA A 234 9.89 13.93 -5.86
N ASP A 235 10.00 14.06 -4.54
CA ASP A 235 11.22 14.52 -3.88
C ASP A 235 12.40 13.57 -4.11
N LEU A 236 12.18 12.25 -4.06
CA LEU A 236 13.22 11.27 -4.40
C LEU A 236 13.77 11.51 -5.81
N ARG A 237 12.88 11.70 -6.79
CA ARG A 237 13.27 11.93 -8.18
C ARG A 237 14.02 13.25 -8.34
N GLU A 238 13.54 14.34 -7.74
CA GLU A 238 14.20 15.64 -7.77
C GLU A 238 15.61 15.56 -7.16
N ASN A 239 15.74 14.94 -5.98
CA ASN A 239 17.02 14.84 -5.28
C ASN A 239 17.99 13.84 -5.93
N ALA A 240 17.49 12.78 -6.58
CA ALA A 240 18.30 11.90 -7.42
C ALA A 240 18.90 12.64 -8.62
N MET A 241 18.09 13.46 -9.32
CA MET A 241 18.55 14.30 -10.42
C MET A 241 19.55 15.38 -9.94
N ALA A 242 19.29 16.00 -8.81
CA ALA A 242 20.20 16.97 -8.20
C ALA A 242 21.55 16.33 -7.85
N ALA A 243 21.56 15.14 -7.26
CA ALA A 243 22.79 14.40 -6.94
C ALA A 243 23.63 14.13 -8.17
N LEU A 244 23.00 13.68 -9.29
CA LEU A 244 23.70 13.44 -10.57
C LEU A 244 24.36 14.71 -11.14
N ASN A 245 23.83 15.89 -10.85
CA ASN A 245 24.39 17.17 -11.32
C ASN A 245 25.43 17.75 -10.37
N GLU A 246 25.34 17.51 -9.06
CA GLU A 246 26.14 18.16 -8.03
C GLU A 246 27.38 17.34 -7.62
N VAL A 247 27.27 15.99 -7.62
CA VAL A 247 28.36 15.13 -7.14
C VAL A 247 29.45 15.00 -8.20
N ASN A 248 30.65 15.45 -7.84
CA ASN A 248 31.81 15.38 -8.72
C ASN A 248 32.47 13.98 -8.68
N PHE A 249 32.56 13.31 -9.83
CA PHE A 249 33.14 11.97 -9.93
C PHE A 249 34.58 11.90 -9.42
N THR A 250 35.44 12.90 -9.78
CA THR A 250 36.85 12.90 -9.39
C THR A 250 37.02 13.03 -7.89
N GLU A 251 36.21 13.87 -7.25
CA GLU A 251 36.22 14.05 -5.80
C GLU A 251 35.71 12.80 -5.09
N ALA A 252 34.59 12.24 -5.55
CA ALA A 252 33.97 11.05 -4.98
C ALA A 252 34.85 9.80 -5.07
N THR A 253 35.74 9.74 -6.06
CA THR A 253 36.61 8.57 -6.30
C THR A 253 38.07 8.80 -5.88
N GLN A 254 38.39 9.92 -5.21
CA GLN A 254 39.73 10.25 -4.80
C GLN A 254 40.34 9.17 -3.90
N GLY A 255 41.49 8.65 -4.28
CA GLY A 255 42.19 7.59 -3.55
C GLY A 255 41.64 6.17 -3.76
N VAL A 256 40.58 6.00 -4.54
CA VAL A 256 39.99 4.69 -4.86
C VAL A 256 40.64 4.12 -6.13
N ASN A 257 41.04 2.85 -6.09
CA ASN A 257 41.71 2.17 -7.21
C ASN A 257 40.83 1.08 -7.78
N GLY A 258 40.76 1.01 -9.13
CA GLY A 258 39.99 0.05 -9.88
C GLY A 258 38.62 0.56 -10.29
N SER A 259 38.22 0.27 -11.53
CA SER A 259 37.02 0.84 -12.17
C SER A 259 35.72 0.53 -11.40
N ASN A 260 35.53 -0.72 -10.95
CA ASN A 260 34.35 -1.12 -10.21
C ASN A 260 34.25 -0.42 -8.83
N ALA A 261 35.40 -0.33 -8.12
CA ALA A 261 35.43 0.37 -6.82
C ALA A 261 35.19 1.87 -6.98
N MET A 262 35.70 2.50 -8.05
CA MET A 262 35.43 3.92 -8.36
C MET A 262 33.94 4.12 -8.71
N THR A 263 33.35 3.22 -9.49
CA THR A 263 31.92 3.28 -9.79
C THR A 263 31.08 3.20 -8.52
N GLU A 264 31.38 2.23 -7.66
CA GLU A 264 30.70 2.06 -6.38
C GLU A 264 30.84 3.29 -5.49
N ALA A 265 32.05 3.83 -5.33
CA ALA A 265 32.30 5.04 -4.54
C ALA A 265 31.48 6.24 -5.07
N TYR A 266 31.39 6.38 -6.39
CA TYR A 266 30.59 7.44 -7.00
C TYR A 266 29.08 7.25 -6.73
N PHE A 267 28.54 6.03 -6.92
CA PHE A 267 27.14 5.76 -6.64
C PHE A 267 26.79 5.93 -5.14
N ASN A 268 27.69 5.52 -4.23
CA ASN A 268 27.53 5.78 -2.80
C ASN A 268 27.49 7.27 -2.48
N ALA A 269 28.31 8.09 -3.15
CA ALA A 269 28.26 9.54 -2.99
C ALA A 269 26.97 10.17 -3.53
N LEU A 270 26.47 9.68 -4.68
CA LEU A 270 25.18 10.09 -5.23
C LEU A 270 24.03 9.74 -4.26
N THR A 271 23.99 8.47 -3.83
CA THR A 271 22.98 7.98 -2.87
C THR A 271 22.96 8.80 -1.60
N LYS A 272 24.14 9.04 -1.01
CA LYS A 272 24.24 9.87 0.19
C LYS A 272 23.74 11.29 -0.03
N SER A 273 24.11 11.93 -1.14
CA SER A 273 23.68 13.31 -1.46
C SER A 273 22.14 13.40 -1.59
N CYS A 274 21.50 12.40 -2.17
CA CYS A 274 20.05 12.30 -2.26
C CYS A 274 19.44 12.04 -0.88
N ALA A 275 19.93 11.03 -0.15
CA ALA A 275 19.37 10.60 1.11
C ALA A 275 19.45 11.68 2.21
N ASP A 276 20.57 12.40 2.30
CA ASP A 276 20.73 13.51 3.27
C ASP A 276 19.62 14.59 3.10
N LYS A 277 19.19 14.84 1.86
CA LYS A 277 18.13 15.83 1.55
C LYS A 277 16.74 15.26 1.85
N ILE A 278 16.50 14.00 1.52
CA ILE A 278 15.24 13.32 1.82
C ILE A 278 15.03 13.20 3.33
N ASP A 279 16.06 12.74 4.06
CA ASP A 279 16.01 12.62 5.52
C ASP A 279 15.77 13.99 6.18
N ALA A 280 16.43 15.04 5.70
CA ALA A 280 16.25 16.39 6.23
C ALA A 280 14.79 16.90 6.13
N LYS A 281 14.03 16.48 5.11
CA LYS A 281 12.62 16.86 4.92
C LYS A 281 11.67 15.93 5.63
N TRP A 282 11.89 14.61 5.56
CA TRP A 282 10.89 13.59 5.86
C TRP A 282 11.13 12.85 7.18
N GLN A 283 12.32 12.93 7.79
CA GLN A 283 12.62 12.25 9.04
C GLN A 283 11.67 12.69 10.16
N GLY A 284 11.08 11.71 10.83
CA GLY A 284 10.07 11.94 11.87
C GLY A 284 8.66 12.29 11.35
N THR A 285 8.47 12.35 10.03
CA THR A 285 7.16 12.55 9.38
C THR A 285 6.57 11.23 8.88
N LEU A 286 7.40 10.41 8.26
CA LEU A 286 7.00 9.09 7.73
C LEU A 286 7.85 7.99 8.37
N GLU A 287 7.21 6.88 8.72
CA GLU A 287 7.90 5.68 9.17
C GLU A 287 8.79 5.12 8.04
N GLY A 288 9.96 4.60 8.38
CA GLY A 288 10.91 4.02 7.42
C GLY A 288 11.89 5.01 6.79
N VAL A 289 11.70 6.33 6.94
CA VAL A 289 12.70 7.32 6.57
C VAL A 289 13.95 7.16 7.45
N GLY A 290 15.14 7.21 6.83
CA GLY A 290 16.40 6.88 7.48
C GLY A 290 16.67 5.38 7.60
N VAL A 291 15.68 4.52 7.33
CA VAL A 291 15.84 3.06 7.26
C VAL A 291 15.95 2.60 5.80
N TRP A 292 15.05 3.08 4.94
CA TRP A 292 14.97 2.69 3.52
C TRP A 292 15.43 3.79 2.55
N THR A 293 15.78 4.99 3.06
CA THR A 293 16.05 6.17 2.22
C THR A 293 17.20 5.95 1.25
N ASP A 294 18.30 5.34 1.71
CA ASP A 294 19.46 5.05 0.85
C ASP A 294 19.06 4.15 -0.32
N GLU A 295 18.33 3.07 -0.05
CA GLU A 295 17.88 2.12 -1.08
C GLU A 295 16.88 2.77 -2.07
N HIS A 296 16.01 3.67 -1.60
CA HIS A 296 15.09 4.42 -2.44
C HIS A 296 15.84 5.40 -3.35
N CYS A 297 16.81 6.14 -2.79
CA CYS A 297 17.66 7.04 -3.55
C CYS A 297 18.49 6.30 -4.59
N GLU A 298 19.12 5.17 -4.22
CA GLU A 298 19.90 4.34 -5.16
C GLU A 298 19.02 3.87 -6.33
N ARG A 299 17.83 3.31 -6.05
CA ARG A 299 16.88 2.85 -7.08
C ARG A 299 16.45 3.99 -7.99
N MET A 300 16.11 5.15 -7.43
CA MET A 300 15.70 6.31 -8.20
C MET A 300 16.85 6.89 -9.04
N ILE A 301 18.09 6.97 -8.50
CA ILE A 301 19.28 7.42 -9.24
C ILE A 301 19.56 6.53 -10.44
N ILE A 302 19.47 5.21 -10.25
CA ILE A 302 19.65 4.25 -11.37
C ILE A 302 18.57 4.49 -12.42
N SER A 303 17.31 4.58 -12.05
CA SER A 303 16.19 4.81 -12.98
C SER A 303 16.35 6.12 -13.75
N VAL A 304 16.49 7.26 -13.09
CA VAL A 304 16.61 8.56 -13.81
C VAL A 304 17.85 8.68 -14.69
N ARG A 305 18.82 7.77 -14.51
CA ARG A 305 20.04 7.72 -15.35
C ARG A 305 19.88 6.85 -16.60
N VAL A 306 19.05 5.78 -16.55
CA VAL A 306 19.01 4.76 -17.59
C VAL A 306 17.66 4.61 -18.28
N ASP A 307 16.56 5.02 -17.64
CA ASP A 307 15.19 5.02 -18.18
C ASP A 307 14.81 6.41 -18.72
#